data_7c93ea92a1975c6e9c6738383bc76088
#
_entry.id   7c93ea92a1975c6e9c6738383bc76088
#
_cell.length_a   1.000
_cell.length_b   1.000
_cell.length_c   1.000
_cell.angle_alpha   90.00
_cell.angle_beta   90.00
_cell.angle_gamma   90.00
#
_symmetry.space_group_name_H-M   'P 1'
#
loop_
_entity.id
_entity.type
_entity.pdbx_description
1 polymer ?
#
loop_
_entity_poly.entity_id
_entity_poly.type
_entity_poly.pdbx_seq_one_letter_code
_entity_poly.pdbx_strand_id
1 'polypeptide(L)' 'MEIIFGELLKLTRRIRDEFKEAPGLRLSIDEGARFWGLDENVCELVLSELTADGFLARGSDHRYRQASRH' A
#
# COMPACT_ATOMS: atom_id res chain seq x y z
N MET A 1 7.60 15.83 7.94
CA MET A 1 6.15 15.88 8.04
C MET A 1 5.67 14.90 9.08
N GLU A 2 4.81 15.37 9.94
CA GLU A 2 4.30 14.56 11.02
C GLU A 2 2.96 13.98 10.61
N ILE A 3 2.78 12.67 10.81
CA ILE A 3 1.51 12.07 10.48
C ILE A 3 0.84 11.55 11.73
N ILE A 4 -0.42 11.88 11.88
CA ILE A 4 -1.20 11.47 13.03
C ILE A 4 -1.70 10.05 12.81
N PHE A 5 -1.69 9.25 13.87
CA PHE A 5 -2.06 7.84 13.76
C PHE A 5 -3.43 7.64 13.10
N GLY A 6 -4.41 8.49 13.44
CA GLY A 6 -5.73 8.40 12.83
C GLY A 6 -5.71 8.65 11.33
N GLU A 7 -4.88 9.56 10.89
CA GLU A 7 -4.72 9.84 9.47
C GLU A 7 -4.06 8.68 8.76
N LEU A 8 -3.09 8.04 9.44
CA LEU A 8 -2.44 6.88 8.88
C LEU A 8 -3.44 5.73 8.68
N LEU A 9 -4.32 5.53 9.63
CA LEU A 9 -5.36 4.49 9.51
C LEU A 9 -6.29 4.77 8.33
N LYS A 10 -6.69 6.02 8.16
CA LYS A 10 -7.55 6.39 7.04
C LYS A 10 -6.86 6.16 5.72
N LEU A 11 -5.59 6.54 5.65
CA LEU A 11 -4.80 6.36 4.44
C LEU A 11 -4.63 4.88 4.12
N THR A 12 -4.33 4.08 5.13
CA THR A 12 -4.17 2.64 4.95
C THR A 12 -5.45 2.02 4.40
N ARG A 13 -6.59 2.42 4.95
CA ARG A 13 -7.89 1.93 4.51
C ARG A 13 -8.17 2.33 3.08
N ARG A 14 -7.86 3.58 2.73
CA ARG A 14 -8.06 4.08 1.39
C ARG A 14 -7.22 3.33 0.37
N ILE A 15 -5.96 3.11 0.69
CA ILE A 15 -5.05 2.41 -0.22
C ILE A 15 -5.49 0.96 -0.38
N ARG A 16 -5.94 0.32 0.71
CA ARG A 16 -6.45 -1.03 0.63
C ARG A 16 -7.64 -1.10 -0.32
N ASP A 17 -8.54 -0.12 -0.24
CA ASP A 17 -9.71 -0.09 -1.12
C ASP A 17 -9.30 0.06 -2.58
N GLU A 18 -8.24 0.82 -2.85
CA GLU A 18 -7.76 0.98 -4.22
C GLU A 18 -7.30 -0.34 -4.80
N PHE A 19 -6.58 -1.14 -4.01
CA PHE A 19 -6.17 -2.46 -4.45
C PHE A 19 -7.37 -3.39 -4.66
N LYS A 20 -8.39 -3.25 -3.83
CA LYS A 20 -9.59 -4.06 -3.97
C LYS A 20 -10.33 -3.75 -5.26
N GLU A 21 -10.39 -2.48 -5.63
CA GLU A 21 -11.10 -2.05 -6.81
C GLU A 21 -10.32 -2.30 -8.09
N ALA A 22 -9.02 -2.46 -7.98
CA ALA A 22 -8.15 -2.72 -9.12
C ALA A 22 -7.30 -3.96 -8.83
N PRO A 23 -7.88 -5.17 -8.99
CA PRO A 23 -7.17 -6.39 -8.60
C PRO A 23 -5.84 -6.62 -9.29
N GLY A 24 -5.64 -6.01 -10.47
CA GLY A 24 -4.38 -6.14 -11.19
C GLY A 24 -3.35 -5.09 -10.83
N LEU A 25 -3.68 -4.22 -9.88
CA LEU A 25 -2.78 -3.13 -9.52
C LEU A 25 -1.50 -3.66 -8.88
N ARG A 26 -0.36 -3.17 -9.37
CA ARG A 26 0.96 -3.53 -8.84
C ARG A 26 1.79 -2.26 -8.77
N LEU A 27 2.31 -1.96 -7.59
CA LEU A 27 3.07 -0.74 -7.40
C LEU A 27 4.22 -1.00 -6.46
N SER A 28 5.40 -0.49 -6.82
CA SER A 28 6.52 -0.43 -5.89
C SER A 28 6.28 0.75 -4.94
N ILE A 29 7.12 0.85 -3.92
CA ILE A 29 7.00 1.97 -2.98
C ILE A 29 7.12 3.30 -3.72
N ASP A 30 8.10 3.38 -4.61
CA ASP A 30 8.33 4.59 -5.39
C ASP A 30 7.13 4.93 -6.28
N GLU A 31 6.62 3.92 -6.97
CA GLU A 31 5.47 4.12 -7.85
C GLU A 31 4.23 4.50 -7.06
N GLY A 32 4.02 3.84 -5.93
CA GLY A 32 2.88 4.15 -5.08
C GLY A 32 2.94 5.54 -4.50
N ALA A 33 4.14 5.96 -4.08
CA ALA A 33 4.31 7.29 -3.53
C ALA A 33 3.92 8.35 -4.55
N ARG A 34 4.30 8.16 -5.80
CA ARG A 34 3.93 9.09 -6.86
C ARG A 34 2.45 9.01 -7.19
N PHE A 35 1.93 7.81 -7.23
CA PHE A 35 0.54 7.57 -7.61
C PHE A 35 -0.42 8.21 -6.60
N TRP A 36 -0.11 8.11 -5.32
CA TRP A 36 -0.96 8.65 -4.26
C TRP A 36 -0.51 10.00 -3.74
N GLY A 37 0.62 10.52 -4.25
CA GLY A 37 1.13 11.80 -3.77
C GLY A 37 1.63 11.76 -2.34
N LEU A 38 2.30 10.68 -1.97
CA LEU A 38 2.77 10.46 -0.61
C LEU A 38 4.28 10.54 -0.52
N ASP A 39 4.76 10.85 0.69
CA ASP A 39 6.15 10.67 1.03
C ASP A 39 6.47 9.17 0.96
N GLU A 40 7.67 8.83 0.47
CA GLU A 40 8.04 7.43 0.29
C GLU A 40 8.02 6.66 1.61
N ASN A 41 8.44 7.31 2.69
CA ASN A 41 8.43 6.64 4.00
C ASN A 41 7.02 6.31 4.45
N VAL A 42 6.08 7.20 4.17
CA VAL A 42 4.67 6.97 4.51
C VAL A 42 4.12 5.84 3.64
N CYS A 43 4.44 5.88 2.35
CA CYS A 43 3.98 4.84 1.43
C CYS A 43 4.51 3.46 1.86
N GLU A 44 5.79 3.40 2.21
CA GLU A 44 6.39 2.15 2.67
C GLU A 44 5.69 1.65 3.92
N LEU A 45 5.39 2.54 4.85
CA LEU A 45 4.74 2.16 6.09
C LEU A 45 3.37 1.54 5.83
N VAL A 46 2.59 2.18 4.95
CA VAL A 46 1.25 1.69 4.62
C VAL A 46 1.32 0.34 3.91
N LEU A 47 2.18 0.23 2.91
CA LEU A 47 2.29 -1.02 2.15
C LEU A 47 2.81 -2.15 3.04
N SER A 48 3.72 -1.85 3.96
CA SER A 48 4.24 -2.84 4.89
C SER A 48 3.15 -3.34 5.84
N GLU A 49 2.30 -2.42 6.31
CA GLU A 49 1.20 -2.79 7.20
C GLU A 49 0.23 -3.73 6.49
N LEU A 50 -0.12 -3.41 5.25
CA LEU A 50 -1.05 -4.23 4.50
C LEU A 50 -0.45 -5.58 4.15
N THR A 51 0.87 -5.63 3.98
CA THR A 51 1.56 -6.89 3.72
C THR A 51 1.59 -7.73 4.99
N ALA A 52 1.84 -7.10 6.14
CA ALA A 52 1.84 -7.81 7.42
C ALA A 52 0.48 -8.40 7.74
N ASP A 53 -0.59 -7.74 7.30
CA ASP A 53 -1.96 -8.23 7.48
C ASP A 53 -2.29 -9.38 6.54
N GLY A 54 -1.45 -9.63 5.55
CA GLY A 54 -1.73 -10.66 4.57
C GLY A 54 -2.61 -10.17 3.43
N PHE A 55 -2.96 -8.89 3.41
CA PHE A 55 -3.77 -8.35 2.32
C PHE A 55 -2.95 -8.14 1.04
N LEU A 56 -1.72 -7.68 1.19
CA LEU A 56 -0.81 -7.50 0.06
C LEU A 56 0.32 -8.51 0.12
N ALA A 57 0.91 -8.74 -1.05
CA ALA A 57 2.12 -9.55 -1.17
C ALA A 57 3.12 -8.75 -2.00
N ARG A 58 4.38 -8.85 -1.64
CA ARG A 58 5.45 -8.20 -2.38
C ARG A 58 6.07 -9.21 -3.32
N GLY A 59 6.09 -8.86 -4.61
CA GLY A 59 6.69 -9.74 -5.60
C GLY A 59 8.20 -9.60 -5.68
N SER A 60 8.82 -10.47 -6.45
CA SER A 60 10.28 -10.42 -6.65
C SER A 60 10.70 -9.16 -7.42
N ASP A 61 9.76 -8.51 -8.08
CA ASP A 61 9.99 -7.25 -8.78
C ASP A 61 9.84 -6.04 -7.87
N HIS A 62 9.73 -6.26 -6.56
CA HIS A 62 9.59 -5.22 -5.53
C HIS A 62 8.26 -4.47 -5.64
N ARG A 63 7.30 -5.02 -6.36
CA ARG A 63 5.98 -4.41 -6.45
C ARG A 63 5.01 -5.13 -5.53
N TYR A 64 4.14 -4.35 -4.93
CA TYR A 64 3.11 -4.85 -4.03
C TYR A 64 1.83 -5.08 -4.81
N ARG A 65 1.16 -6.15 -4.51
CA ARG A 65 -0.10 -6.49 -5.15
C ARG A 65 -1.00 -7.17 -4.15
N GLN A 66 -2.27 -7.26 -4.47
CA GLN A 66 -3.19 -7.98 -3.62
C GLN A 66 -2.79 -9.45 -3.57
N ALA A 67 -2.69 -9.99 -2.37
CA ALA A 67 -2.29 -11.38 -2.21
C ALA A 67 -3.38 -12.30 -2.74
N SER A 68 -2.95 -13.40 -3.36
CA SER A 68 -3.90 -14.39 -3.86
C SER A 68 -4.58 -15.09 -2.71
N ARG A 69 -5.85 -15.37 -2.89
CA ARG A 69 -6.63 -16.06 -1.90
C ARG A 69 -7.40 -17.18 -2.54
N HIS A 70 -7.44 -18.27 -1.85
CA HIS A 70 -8.17 -19.44 -2.35
C HIS A 70 -8.99 -20.03 -1.25
#